data_51795437107f3f6656ce68eb8e5f3f0a
#
_entry.id   51795437107f3f6656ce68eb8e5f3f0a
#
_cell.length_a   1.000
_cell.length_b   1.000
_cell.length_c   1.000
_cell.angle_alpha   90.00
_cell.angle_beta   90.00
_cell.angle_gamma   90.00
#
_symmetry.space_group_name_H-M   'P 1'
#
loop_
_entity.id
_entity.type
_entity.pdbx_description
1 polymer ?
#
loop_
_entity_poly.entity_id
_entity_poly.type
_entity_poly.pdbx_seq_one_letter_code
_entity_poly.pdbx_strand_id
1 'polypeptide(L)'
;MPPFFICVFLPTQKQIMYGKLQKQLQDELSNIKEEGLYKNERIITNPQGTSIRVSTGEEVLNFCANNYLGLSSHPEVIQAAKDALDTHGYGMSSVRFICGTQDIHKNLEAKISEFLAMEDTILYAAAFDANGGLFEPLFGKEDA
;
A
#
# COMPACT_ATOMS: atom_id res chain seq x y z
N MET A 1 23.68 3.49 22.75
CA MET A 1 23.01 3.12 21.51
C MET A 1 24.00 2.33 20.66
N PRO A 2 23.75 1.07 20.34
CA PRO A 2 24.60 0.35 19.41
C PRO A 2 24.37 0.89 17.98
N PRO A 3 25.41 0.97 17.15
CA PRO A 3 25.25 1.45 15.78
C PRO A 3 24.43 0.46 14.96
N PHE A 4 23.40 0.96 14.30
CA PHE A 4 22.70 0.22 13.25
C PHE A 4 23.69 -0.05 12.13
N PHE A 5 24.09 -1.30 11.94
CA PHE A 5 24.80 -1.74 10.75
C PHE A 5 23.78 -1.87 9.61
N ILE A 6 23.63 -0.84 8.81
CA ILE A 6 23.05 -0.98 7.48
C ILE A 6 24.10 -1.73 6.65
N CYS A 7 23.82 -2.96 6.31
CA CYS A 7 24.64 -3.74 5.38
C CYS A 7 24.45 -3.13 3.99
N VAL A 8 25.26 -2.13 3.65
CA VAL A 8 25.33 -1.60 2.29
C VAL A 8 26.19 -2.57 1.49
N PHE A 9 25.57 -3.44 0.72
CA PHE A 9 26.26 -4.18 -0.33
C PHE A 9 26.65 -3.19 -1.42
N LEU A 10 27.90 -2.72 -1.41
CA LEU A 10 28.49 -2.05 -2.53
C LEU A 10 28.87 -3.12 -3.56
N PRO A 11 28.21 -3.19 -4.72
CA PRO A 11 28.64 -4.12 -5.76
C PRO A 11 29.93 -3.60 -6.35
N THR A 12 31.04 -4.28 -6.08
CA THR A 12 32.38 -4.00 -6.67
C THR A 12 32.48 -4.41 -8.13
N GLN A 13 31.48 -5.07 -8.68
CA GLN A 13 31.29 -5.33 -10.11
C GLN A 13 29.80 -5.23 -10.45
N LYS A 14 29.48 -4.56 -11.57
CA LYS A 14 28.15 -4.64 -12.18
C LYS A 14 27.88 -6.11 -12.55
N GLN A 15 27.25 -6.85 -11.66
CA GLN A 15 26.72 -8.16 -12.00
C GLN A 15 25.61 -7.96 -13.04
N ILE A 16 25.82 -8.46 -14.24
CA ILE A 16 24.79 -8.50 -15.29
C ILE A 16 23.80 -9.60 -14.87
N MET A 17 22.82 -9.21 -14.03
CA MET A 17 21.87 -10.12 -13.41
C MET A 17 20.85 -10.69 -14.41
N TYR A 18 20.61 -9.98 -15.52
CA TYR A 18 19.54 -10.32 -16.45
C TYR A 18 20.00 -10.91 -17.79
N GLY A 19 21.30 -10.81 -18.14
CA GLY A 19 21.84 -11.40 -19.36
C GLY A 19 20.99 -11.13 -20.62
N LYS A 20 20.54 -12.19 -21.29
CA LYS A 20 19.69 -12.10 -22.49
C LYS A 20 18.32 -11.45 -22.23
N LEU A 21 17.77 -11.62 -21.02
CA LEU A 21 16.48 -11.04 -20.65
C LEU A 21 16.53 -9.52 -20.64
N GLN A 22 17.65 -8.91 -20.25
CA GLN A 22 17.81 -7.45 -20.26
C GLN A 22 17.55 -6.86 -21.65
N LYS A 23 18.12 -7.48 -22.68
CA LYS A 23 17.92 -7.02 -24.06
C LYS A 23 16.46 -7.16 -24.48
N GLN A 24 15.86 -8.30 -24.21
CA GLN A 24 14.44 -8.53 -24.51
C GLN A 24 13.52 -7.48 -23.84
N LEU A 25 13.76 -7.18 -22.57
CA LEU A 25 12.99 -6.17 -21.85
C LEU A 25 13.23 -4.75 -22.40
N GLN A 26 14.46 -4.43 -22.81
CA GLN A 26 14.76 -3.15 -23.44
C GLN A 26 14.05 -2.99 -24.78
N ASP A 27 14.05 -4.04 -25.61
CA ASP A 27 13.37 -4.04 -26.91
C ASP A 27 11.84 -3.87 -26.70
N GLU A 28 11.25 -4.58 -25.74
CA GLU A 28 9.82 -4.45 -25.39
C GLU A 28 9.48 -3.04 -24.90
N LEU A 29 10.29 -2.47 -24.00
CA LEU A 29 10.09 -1.10 -23.53
C LEU A 29 10.21 -0.07 -24.66
N SER A 30 11.05 -0.31 -25.66
CA SER A 30 11.17 0.56 -26.82
C SER A 30 9.91 0.50 -27.68
N ASN A 31 9.40 -0.70 -27.95
CA ASN A 31 8.14 -0.90 -28.67
C ASN A 31 6.96 -0.20 -27.98
N ILE A 32 6.82 -0.37 -26.64
CA ILE A 32 5.79 0.30 -25.84
C ILE A 32 5.88 1.83 -25.97
N LYS A 33 7.10 2.38 -26.04
CA LYS A 33 7.30 3.83 -26.23
C LYS A 33 6.93 4.28 -27.64
N GLU A 34 7.32 3.53 -28.66
CA GLU A 34 7.03 3.81 -30.07
C GLU A 34 5.52 3.75 -30.33
N GLU A 35 4.82 2.83 -29.70
CA GLU A 35 3.35 2.70 -29.77
C GLU A 35 2.60 3.78 -28.94
N GLY A 36 3.31 4.64 -28.20
CA GLY A 36 2.73 5.67 -27.37
C GLY A 36 2.01 5.15 -26.09
N LEU A 37 2.26 3.90 -25.73
CA LEU A 37 1.63 3.24 -24.58
C LEU A 37 2.43 3.41 -23.29
N TYR A 38 3.64 3.95 -23.35
CA TYR A 38 4.48 4.14 -22.18
C TYR A 38 3.88 5.19 -21.23
N LYS A 39 3.66 4.79 -19.98
CA LYS A 39 3.12 5.67 -18.93
C LYS A 39 4.26 6.33 -18.16
N ASN A 40 4.38 7.65 -18.31
CA ASN A 40 5.27 8.43 -17.46
C ASN A 40 4.61 8.72 -16.11
N GLU A 41 5.27 8.34 -15.02
CA GLU A 41 4.80 8.63 -13.68
C GLU A 41 5.02 10.12 -13.35
N ARG A 42 4.00 10.77 -12.79
CA ARG A 42 4.11 12.11 -12.24
C ARG A 42 4.44 12.02 -10.76
N ILE A 43 5.56 12.60 -10.36
CA ILE A 43 6.02 12.59 -8.97
C ILE A 43 5.32 13.71 -8.21
N ILE A 44 4.49 13.35 -7.23
CA ILE A 44 3.79 14.30 -6.37
C ILE A 44 4.71 14.66 -5.20
N THR A 45 4.83 15.95 -4.88
CA THR A 45 5.79 16.48 -3.90
C THR A 45 5.14 17.09 -2.65
N ASN A 46 3.82 17.00 -2.53
CA ASN A 46 3.04 17.46 -1.38
C ASN A 46 1.98 16.42 -0.99
N PRO A 47 1.28 16.58 0.14
CA PRO A 47 0.17 15.70 0.51
C PRO A 47 -0.91 15.62 -0.56
N GLN A 48 -1.61 14.47 -0.62
CA GLN A 48 -2.75 14.28 -1.50
C GLN A 48 -3.88 15.26 -1.17
N GLY A 49 -4.46 15.84 -2.22
CA GLY A 49 -5.57 16.80 -2.13
C GLY A 49 -6.17 17.05 -3.50
N THR A 50 -7.13 17.97 -3.57
CA THR A 50 -7.75 18.41 -4.82
C THR A 50 -6.73 19.10 -5.74
N SER A 51 -5.83 19.90 -5.16
CA SER A 51 -4.67 20.49 -5.83
C SER A 51 -3.40 19.83 -5.30
N ILE A 52 -2.54 19.39 -6.20
CA ILE A 52 -1.26 18.75 -5.90
C ILE A 52 -0.14 19.44 -6.66
N ARG A 53 1.05 19.41 -6.08
CA ARG A 53 2.28 19.88 -6.74
C ARG A 53 3.07 18.70 -7.26
N VAL A 54 3.50 18.80 -8.51
CA VAL A 54 4.37 17.80 -9.15
C VAL A 54 5.83 18.26 -9.18
N SER A 55 6.74 17.33 -9.42
CA SER A 55 8.19 17.57 -9.38
C SER A 55 8.70 18.61 -10.38
N THR A 56 7.92 18.93 -11.42
CA THR A 56 8.18 20.05 -12.33
C THR A 56 7.94 21.43 -11.72
N GLY A 57 7.36 21.47 -10.50
CA GLY A 57 6.99 22.71 -9.80
C GLY A 57 5.58 23.20 -10.09
N GLU A 58 4.88 22.57 -11.02
CA GLU A 58 3.51 22.92 -11.38
C GLU A 58 2.51 22.48 -10.31
N GLU A 59 1.47 23.27 -10.13
CA GLU A 59 0.28 22.92 -9.35
C GLU A 59 -0.82 22.46 -10.30
N VAL A 60 -1.35 21.27 -10.06
CA VAL A 60 -2.35 20.65 -10.94
C VAL A 60 -3.54 20.13 -10.13
N LEU A 61 -4.73 20.12 -10.75
CA LEU A 61 -5.93 19.53 -10.17
C LEU A 61 -5.85 17.99 -10.27
N ASN A 62 -6.14 17.32 -9.18
CA ASN A 62 -6.09 15.87 -9.09
C ASN A 62 -7.49 15.26 -9.10
N PHE A 63 -7.86 14.72 -10.26
CA PHE A 63 -9.14 14.02 -10.47
C PHE A 63 -9.03 12.50 -10.38
N CYS A 64 -7.82 11.96 -10.15
CA CYS A 64 -7.53 10.52 -10.25
C CYS A 64 -7.36 9.84 -8.88
N ALA A 65 -7.37 10.60 -7.78
CA ALA A 65 -7.13 10.04 -6.46
C ALA A 65 -8.35 9.29 -5.91
N ASN A 66 -8.09 8.17 -5.24
CA ASN A 66 -9.09 7.43 -4.47
C ASN A 66 -9.27 8.06 -3.05
N ASN A 67 -9.38 9.38 -3.01
CA ASN A 67 -9.51 10.15 -1.77
C ASN A 67 -10.91 10.77 -1.68
N TYR A 68 -11.93 9.96 -1.89
CA TYR A 68 -13.33 10.38 -2.05
C TYR A 68 -13.86 11.21 -0.89
N LEU A 69 -13.44 10.92 0.35
CA LEU A 69 -13.85 11.62 1.56
C LEU A 69 -12.85 12.71 1.99
N GLY A 70 -11.76 12.91 1.27
CA GLY A 70 -10.73 13.88 1.62
C GLY A 70 -9.93 13.57 2.88
N LEU A 71 -9.94 12.32 3.35
CA LEU A 71 -9.37 11.94 4.65
C LEU A 71 -7.87 11.65 4.62
N SER A 72 -7.26 11.47 3.46
CA SER A 72 -5.83 11.09 3.37
C SER A 72 -4.86 12.08 4.01
N SER A 73 -5.25 13.35 4.13
CA SER A 73 -4.46 14.42 4.77
C SER A 73 -5.25 15.13 5.88
N HIS A 74 -6.31 14.50 6.40
CA HIS A 74 -7.11 15.08 7.46
C HIS A 74 -6.31 15.15 8.78
N PRO A 75 -6.26 16.31 9.46
CA PRO A 75 -5.42 16.49 10.65
C PRO A 75 -5.69 15.48 11.78
N GLU A 76 -6.94 15.18 12.05
CA GLU A 76 -7.33 14.22 13.10
C GLU A 76 -6.90 12.79 12.74
N VAL A 77 -7.01 12.39 11.47
CA VAL A 77 -6.56 11.07 11.01
C VAL A 77 -5.04 10.96 11.13
N ILE A 78 -4.31 12.01 10.73
CA ILE A 78 -2.86 12.07 10.88
C ILE A 78 -2.45 12.00 12.36
N GLN A 79 -3.15 12.73 13.24
CA GLN A 79 -2.84 12.72 14.66
C GLN A 79 -3.11 11.35 15.28
N ALA A 80 -4.25 10.73 14.98
CA ALA A 80 -4.55 9.37 15.45
C ALA A 80 -3.49 8.34 15.02
N ALA A 81 -2.96 8.47 13.78
CA ALA A 81 -1.88 7.61 13.31
C ALA A 81 -0.58 7.84 14.10
N LYS A 82 -0.22 9.09 14.41
CA LYS A 82 0.95 9.41 15.25
C LYS A 82 0.81 8.85 16.66
N ASP A 83 -0.35 9.03 17.28
CA ASP A 83 -0.63 8.51 18.62
C ASP A 83 -0.55 6.98 18.67
N ALA A 84 -1.02 6.31 17.61
CA ALA A 84 -0.90 4.86 17.48
C ALA A 84 0.57 4.41 17.31
N LEU A 85 1.40 5.15 16.58
CA LEU A 85 2.84 4.88 16.48
C LEU A 85 3.54 5.01 17.82
N ASP A 86 3.15 6.00 18.64
CA ASP A 86 3.73 6.21 19.97
C ASP A 86 3.34 5.12 20.96
N THR A 87 2.12 4.59 20.86
CA THR A 87 1.58 3.61 21.79
C THR A 87 1.80 2.15 21.38
N HIS A 88 1.77 1.85 20.08
CA HIS A 88 1.83 0.48 19.53
C HIS A 88 3.09 0.22 18.68
N GLY A 89 3.87 1.25 18.38
CA GLY A 89 5.04 1.14 17.51
C GLY A 89 4.67 1.11 16.01
N TYR A 90 5.68 0.96 15.17
CA TYR A 90 5.52 1.05 13.72
C TYR A 90 4.94 -0.21 13.07
N GLY A 91 5.29 -1.37 13.57
CA GLY A 91 4.93 -2.63 12.93
C GLY A 91 4.49 -3.70 13.91
N MET A 92 3.58 -4.57 13.46
CA MET A 92 3.03 -5.65 14.28
C MET A 92 3.92 -6.88 14.36
N SER A 93 4.93 -6.97 13.50
CA SER A 93 6.00 -7.98 13.49
C SER A 93 5.54 -9.45 13.49
N SER A 94 4.25 -9.70 13.28
CA SER A 94 3.67 -11.04 13.22
C SER A 94 2.33 -11.05 12.48
N VAL A 95 1.92 -12.22 12.01
CA VAL A 95 0.57 -12.44 11.50
C VAL A 95 -0.43 -12.50 12.66
N ARG A 96 -1.68 -12.11 12.39
CA ARG A 96 -2.70 -11.90 13.42
C ARG A 96 -2.95 -13.13 14.30
N PHE A 97 -3.06 -14.30 13.71
CA PHE A 97 -3.43 -15.53 14.45
C PHE A 97 -2.31 -16.11 15.31
N ILE A 98 -1.06 -15.67 15.14
CA ILE A 98 0.07 -16.12 16.00
C ILE A 98 0.24 -15.14 17.18
N CYS A 99 0.76 -13.92 16.92
CA CYS A 99 0.96 -12.91 17.96
C CYS A 99 0.87 -11.45 17.41
N GLY A 100 0.20 -11.26 16.26
CA GLY A 100 0.05 -9.95 15.61
C GLY A 100 -1.31 -9.28 15.82
N THR A 101 -2.24 -9.88 16.58
CA THR A 101 -3.50 -9.21 16.91
C THR A 101 -3.31 -8.28 18.09
N GLN A 102 -3.57 -7.00 17.86
CA GLN A 102 -3.55 -5.95 18.87
C GLN A 102 -4.98 -5.51 19.20
N ASP A 103 -5.15 -4.80 20.30
CA ASP A 103 -6.44 -4.25 20.75
C ASP A 103 -7.05 -3.27 19.73
N ILE A 104 -6.21 -2.48 19.02
CA ILE A 104 -6.68 -1.58 17.97
C ILE A 104 -7.39 -2.33 16.83
N HIS A 105 -7.00 -3.55 16.49
CA HIS A 105 -7.73 -4.37 15.52
C HIS A 105 -9.12 -4.72 16.04
N LYS A 106 -9.19 -5.23 17.28
CA LYS A 106 -10.45 -5.67 17.86
C LYS A 106 -11.40 -4.48 18.10
N ASN A 107 -10.85 -3.34 18.49
CA ASN A 107 -11.63 -2.10 18.65
C ASN A 107 -12.20 -1.61 17.32
N LEU A 108 -11.43 -1.70 16.23
CA LEU A 108 -11.91 -1.33 14.90
C LEU A 108 -12.96 -2.32 14.39
N GLU A 109 -12.74 -3.63 14.55
CA GLU A 109 -13.70 -4.67 14.19
C GLU A 109 -15.04 -4.44 14.90
N ALA A 110 -15.03 -4.20 16.22
CA ALA A 110 -16.23 -3.93 16.99
C ALA A 110 -16.98 -2.67 16.50
N LYS A 111 -16.26 -1.57 16.23
CA LYS A 111 -16.87 -0.33 15.73
C LYS A 111 -17.48 -0.51 14.34
N ILE A 112 -16.86 -1.29 13.46
CA ILE A 112 -17.41 -1.57 12.12
C ILE A 112 -18.68 -2.42 12.27
N SER A 113 -18.65 -3.46 13.12
CA SER A 113 -19.82 -4.30 13.39
C SER A 113 -21.00 -3.48 13.91
N GLU A 114 -20.76 -2.60 14.87
CA GLU A 114 -21.78 -1.68 15.39
C GLU A 114 -22.33 -0.75 14.29
N PHE A 115 -21.43 -0.13 13.51
CA PHE A 115 -21.83 0.81 12.45
C PHE A 115 -22.66 0.16 11.35
N LEU A 116 -22.34 -1.07 10.98
CA LEU A 116 -23.02 -1.84 9.92
C LEU A 116 -24.18 -2.71 10.46
N ALA A 117 -24.42 -2.73 11.78
CA ALA A 117 -25.39 -3.60 12.43
C ALA A 117 -25.17 -5.10 12.11
N MET A 118 -23.91 -5.54 12.11
CA MET A 118 -23.48 -6.92 11.88
C MET A 118 -23.01 -7.56 13.18
N GLU A 119 -23.07 -8.90 13.25
CA GLU A 119 -22.67 -9.65 14.46
C GLU A 119 -21.15 -9.59 14.70
N ASP A 120 -20.34 -9.63 13.64
CA ASP A 120 -18.88 -9.59 13.73
C ASP A 120 -18.26 -9.01 12.47
N THR A 121 -16.97 -8.67 12.54
CA THR A 121 -16.17 -8.12 11.45
C THR A 121 -14.77 -8.71 11.46
N ILE A 122 -14.25 -9.04 10.29
CA ILE A 122 -12.85 -9.39 10.09
C ILE A 122 -12.17 -8.37 9.17
N LEU A 123 -10.96 -7.93 9.54
CA LEU A 123 -10.18 -6.97 8.79
C LEU A 123 -9.17 -7.66 7.86
N TYR A 124 -9.08 -7.15 6.65
CA TYR A 124 -8.05 -7.49 5.67
C TYR A 124 -7.26 -6.25 5.26
N ALA A 125 -6.00 -6.44 4.85
CA ALA A 125 -5.13 -5.34 4.43
C ALA A 125 -5.60 -4.64 3.15
N ALA A 126 -6.28 -5.37 2.26
CA ALA A 126 -6.83 -4.86 1.02
C ALA A 126 -8.11 -5.59 0.62
N ALA A 127 -8.93 -4.95 -0.23
CA ALA A 127 -10.13 -5.57 -0.80
C ALA A 127 -9.79 -6.82 -1.64
N PHE A 128 -8.66 -6.84 -2.31
CA PHE A 128 -8.16 -8.00 -3.04
C PHE A 128 -7.97 -9.21 -2.11
N ASP A 129 -7.31 -8.98 -0.97
CA ASP A 129 -7.06 -10.03 0.03
C ASP A 129 -8.38 -10.50 0.68
N ALA A 130 -9.32 -9.59 0.91
CA ALA A 130 -10.64 -9.93 1.43
C ALA A 130 -11.42 -10.84 0.46
N ASN A 131 -11.38 -10.55 -0.83
CA ASN A 131 -12.03 -11.40 -1.84
C ASN A 131 -11.39 -12.80 -1.88
N GLY A 132 -10.06 -12.91 -1.90
CA GLY A 132 -9.37 -14.19 -1.85
C GLY A 132 -9.66 -14.97 -0.57
N GLY A 133 -9.64 -14.28 0.56
CA GLY A 133 -9.90 -14.88 1.88
C GLY A 133 -11.35 -15.27 2.13
N LEU A 134 -12.31 -14.75 1.35
CA LEU A 134 -13.72 -15.09 1.47
C LEU A 134 -14.09 -16.32 0.62
N PHE A 135 -13.71 -16.29 -0.65
CA PHE A 135 -14.19 -17.33 -1.60
C PHE A 135 -13.54 -18.68 -1.36
N GLU A 136 -12.23 -18.73 -1.15
CA GLU A 136 -11.49 -19.98 -1.00
C GLU A 136 -11.95 -20.83 0.19
N PRO A 137 -12.16 -20.28 1.41
CA PRO A 137 -12.60 -21.08 2.55
C PRO A 137 -14.10 -21.40 2.59
N LEU A 138 -14.95 -20.62 1.90
CA LEU A 138 -16.40 -20.77 2.00
C LEU A 138 -17.02 -21.58 0.86
N PHE A 139 -16.38 -21.61 -0.31
CA PHE A 139 -16.94 -22.22 -1.50
C PHE A 139 -16.12 -23.42 -2.00
N GLY A 140 -16.81 -24.44 -2.47
CA GLY A 140 -16.23 -25.64 -3.05
C GLY A 140 -16.58 -25.80 -4.53
N LYS A 141 -16.29 -27.00 -5.08
CA LYS A 141 -16.55 -27.32 -6.49
C LYS A 141 -18.04 -27.32 -6.86
N GLU A 142 -18.90 -27.48 -5.88
CA GLU A 142 -20.37 -27.60 -6.05
C GLU A 142 -21.05 -26.23 -5.94
N ASP A 143 -20.31 -25.18 -5.60
CA ASP A 143 -20.85 -23.83 -5.47
C ASP A 143 -20.61 -23.06 -6.78
N ALA A 144 -21.67 -22.66 -7.45
CA ALA A 144 -21.63 -21.93 -8.72
C ALA A 144 -22.39 -20.60 -8.64
#